data_87db47925ee1576600c4365ec927e53d
#
_entry.id   87db47925ee1576600c4365ec927e53d
#
_cell.length_a   1.000
_cell.length_b   1.000
_cell.length_c   1.000
_cell.angle_alpha   90.00
_cell.angle_beta   90.00
_cell.angle_gamma   90.00
#
_symmetry.space_group_name_H-M   'P 1'
#
loop_
_entity.id
_entity.type
_entity.pdbx_description
1 polymer ?
#
loop_
_entity_poly.entity_id
_entity_poly.type
_entity_poly.pdbx_seq_one_letter_code
_entity_poly.pdbx_strand_id
1 'polypeptide(L)'
;MLSLMKWWSGLLLTLLCTVLPAQAQRSQLKPLEVRIGGGGGVSGSMLDLVPRVEMLPHLGAMGYVGVLLTNQKYTGMTMRLSYEQRGWREEYTKPIAYSFSRDMDFIDLTLMAHLYYPFGNFQLGLEVGPSVGYIIRDVSSPTPSEETRAVVKRRHVYPLFSKFSWGLKGGPVMSLDIAQSHRITLSGHFYYGLSDIFATTVRDDYGRAGELGVTVGLGYYFKVR
;
A
#
# COMPACT_ATOMS: atom_id res chain seq x y z
N MET A 1 -28.68 -14.68 -7.16
CA MET A 1 -27.54 -14.59 -6.24
C MET A 1 -26.92 -13.18 -6.13
N LEU A 2 -26.98 -12.33 -7.13
CA LEU A 2 -26.40 -10.97 -7.08
C LEU A 2 -27.15 -9.95 -6.21
N SER A 3 -28.42 -10.16 -5.88
CA SER A 3 -29.20 -9.21 -5.05
C SER A 3 -28.89 -9.29 -3.56
N LEU A 4 -28.56 -10.45 -3.04
CA LEU A 4 -28.21 -10.65 -1.62
C LEU A 4 -26.88 -9.99 -1.24
N MET A 5 -25.87 -9.98 -2.15
CA MET A 5 -24.56 -9.37 -1.89
C MET A 5 -24.64 -7.84 -1.72
N LYS A 6 -25.58 -7.16 -2.40
CA LYS A 6 -25.77 -5.71 -2.26
C LYS A 6 -26.35 -5.29 -0.91
N TRP A 7 -27.14 -6.16 -0.27
CA TRP A 7 -27.72 -5.90 1.05
C TRP A 7 -26.70 -6.04 2.18
N TRP A 8 -25.76 -6.99 2.05
CA TRP A 8 -24.71 -7.21 3.05
C TRP A 8 -23.67 -6.08 3.08
N SER A 9 -23.33 -5.51 1.93
CA SER A 9 -22.39 -4.37 1.87
C SER A 9 -23.00 -3.10 2.48
N GLY A 10 -24.30 -2.87 2.28
CA GLY A 10 -25.01 -1.77 2.92
C GLY A 10 -25.12 -1.93 4.44
N LEU A 11 -25.36 -3.15 4.92
CA LEU A 11 -25.48 -3.45 6.35
C LEU A 11 -24.14 -3.32 7.09
N LEU A 12 -23.03 -3.72 6.45
CA LEU A 12 -21.68 -3.56 7.00
C LEU A 12 -21.28 -2.09 7.10
N LEU A 13 -21.61 -1.29 6.09
CA LEU A 13 -21.30 0.14 6.06
C LEU A 13 -22.13 0.91 7.12
N THR A 14 -23.41 0.58 7.29
CA THR A 14 -24.25 1.17 8.33
C THR A 14 -23.83 0.73 9.73
N LEU A 15 -23.39 -0.52 9.92
CA LEU A 15 -22.86 -0.98 11.21
C LEU A 15 -21.57 -0.26 11.57
N LEU A 16 -20.65 -0.05 10.62
CA LEU A 16 -19.43 0.74 10.83
C LEU A 16 -19.75 2.19 11.21
N CYS A 17 -20.72 2.82 10.54
CA CYS A 17 -21.10 4.20 10.81
C CYS A 17 -21.85 4.39 12.13
N THR A 18 -22.52 3.36 12.66
CA THR A 18 -23.26 3.45 13.93
C THR A 18 -22.40 3.12 15.15
N VAL A 19 -21.34 2.32 14.99
CA VAL A 19 -20.43 1.96 16.11
C VAL A 19 -19.45 3.10 16.42
N LEU A 20 -19.06 3.90 15.41
CA LEU A 20 -18.12 5.00 15.60
C LEU A 20 -18.61 6.15 16.49
N PRO A 21 -19.87 6.62 16.44
CA PRO A 21 -20.32 7.71 17.30
C PRO A 21 -20.66 7.28 18.73
N ALA A 22 -20.97 6.00 18.99
CA ALA A 22 -21.38 5.56 20.33
C ALA A 22 -20.26 5.53 21.36
N GLN A 23 -19.00 5.40 20.93
CA GLN A 23 -17.83 5.46 21.82
C GLN A 23 -17.26 6.86 21.99
N ALA A 24 -17.60 7.81 21.15
CA ALA A 24 -17.09 9.18 21.20
C ALA A 24 -17.66 10.01 22.38
N GLN A 25 -18.65 9.53 23.09
CA GLN A 25 -19.42 10.37 24.01
C GLN A 25 -19.00 10.39 25.48
N ARG A 26 -17.97 9.63 25.91
CA ARG A 26 -17.58 9.62 27.35
C ARG A 26 -16.10 9.38 27.66
N SER A 27 -15.16 9.70 26.83
CA SER A 27 -13.76 9.82 27.29
C SER A 27 -13.41 11.30 27.45
N GLN A 28 -12.87 11.67 28.59
CA GLN A 28 -12.18 12.96 28.72
C GLN A 28 -11.12 12.95 27.61
N LEU A 29 -11.37 13.74 26.58
CA LEU A 29 -10.49 13.86 25.44
C LEU A 29 -9.11 14.28 25.96
N LYS A 30 -8.13 13.40 25.86
CA LYS A 30 -6.75 13.80 26.08
C LYS A 30 -6.40 14.89 25.05
N PRO A 31 -5.55 15.85 25.41
CA PRO A 31 -5.11 16.83 24.44
C PRO A 31 -4.54 16.11 23.22
N LEU A 32 -4.89 16.59 22.01
CA LEU A 32 -4.41 16.05 20.76
C LEU A 32 -2.87 16.08 20.75
N GLU A 33 -2.27 14.90 20.65
CA GLU A 33 -0.83 14.77 20.46
C GLU A 33 -0.54 14.70 18.96
N VAL A 34 0.33 15.58 18.50
CA VAL A 34 0.76 15.64 17.10
C VAL A 34 2.24 15.30 17.03
N ARG A 35 2.58 14.27 16.27
CA ARG A 35 3.97 13.90 15.96
C ARG A 35 4.21 14.01 14.47
N ILE A 36 5.34 14.58 14.09
CA ILE A 36 5.80 14.68 12.70
C ILE A 36 7.09 13.87 12.58
N GLY A 37 7.24 13.18 11.48
CA GLY A 37 8.43 12.38 11.27
C GLY A 37 8.56 11.86 9.87
N GLY A 38 9.49 10.95 9.70
CA GLY A 38 9.74 10.28 8.45
C GLY A 38 10.60 9.06 8.62
N GLY A 39 10.77 8.32 7.56
CA GLY A 39 11.54 7.09 7.58
C GLY A 39 11.80 6.54 6.20
N GLY A 40 12.41 5.39 6.17
CA GLY A 40 12.71 4.68 4.94
C GLY A 40 12.82 3.18 5.17
N GLY A 41 12.89 2.44 4.09
CA GLY A 41 12.95 1.00 4.14
C GLY A 41 12.92 0.36 2.77
N VAL A 42 12.34 -0.83 2.71
CA VAL A 42 12.27 -1.64 1.49
C VAL A 42 10.81 -1.88 1.11
N SER A 43 10.58 -1.99 -0.19
CA SER A 43 9.31 -2.38 -0.79
C SER A 43 9.48 -3.68 -1.58
N GLY A 44 8.46 -4.52 -1.55
CA GLY A 44 8.32 -5.67 -2.43
C GLY A 44 6.97 -5.59 -3.11
N SER A 45 6.89 -5.81 -4.42
CA SER A 45 5.63 -5.71 -5.15
C SER A 45 5.54 -6.73 -6.28
N MET A 46 4.32 -7.03 -6.67
CA MET A 46 3.96 -7.87 -7.81
C MET A 46 2.58 -7.49 -8.32
N LEU A 47 2.18 -8.03 -9.46
CA LEU A 47 0.83 -7.93 -9.95
C LEU A 47 -0.02 -9.13 -9.56
N ASP A 48 -1.30 -8.86 -9.27
CA ASP A 48 -2.36 -9.86 -9.16
C ASP A 48 -3.09 -9.94 -10.50
N LEU A 49 -2.62 -10.81 -11.36
CA LEU A 49 -3.24 -11.06 -12.67
C LEU A 49 -4.22 -12.24 -12.62
N VAL A 50 -5.35 -12.08 -13.28
CA VAL A 50 -6.31 -13.16 -13.51
C VAL A 50 -6.49 -13.33 -15.02
N PRO A 51 -6.10 -14.47 -15.63
CA PRO A 51 -5.52 -15.68 -15.03
C PRO A 51 -4.13 -15.44 -14.43
N ARG A 52 -3.80 -16.25 -13.40
CA ARG A 52 -2.54 -16.12 -12.67
C ARG A 52 -1.34 -16.39 -13.56
N VAL A 53 -0.34 -15.55 -13.44
CA VAL A 53 0.94 -15.67 -14.13
C VAL A 53 2.04 -15.83 -13.09
N GLU A 54 3.02 -16.69 -13.38
CA GLU A 54 4.21 -16.80 -12.52
C GLU A 54 5.05 -15.55 -12.65
N MET A 55 5.27 -14.90 -11.52
CA MET A 55 6.04 -13.66 -11.42
C MET A 55 6.97 -13.73 -10.23
N LEU A 56 8.10 -13.05 -10.37
CA LEU A 56 8.99 -12.77 -9.27
C LEU A 56 8.66 -11.40 -8.67
N PRO A 57 8.69 -11.27 -7.33
CA PRO A 57 8.49 -9.99 -6.69
C PRO A 57 9.60 -9.00 -7.09
N HIS A 58 9.20 -7.77 -7.38
CA HIS A 58 10.14 -6.66 -7.52
C HIS A 58 10.51 -6.14 -6.13
N LEU A 59 11.80 -5.99 -5.86
CA LEU A 59 12.31 -5.38 -4.63
C LEU A 59 12.78 -3.96 -4.95
N GLY A 60 12.34 -3.01 -4.14
CA GLY A 60 12.65 -1.60 -4.29
C GLY A 60 12.92 -0.91 -2.95
N ALA A 61 13.24 0.37 -3.03
CA ALA A 61 13.36 1.24 -1.87
C ALA A 61 12.06 2.00 -1.61
N MET A 62 11.86 2.40 -0.37
CA MET A 62 10.78 3.30 0.03
C MET A 62 11.27 4.35 1.02
N GLY A 63 10.67 5.55 0.94
CA GLY A 63 10.87 6.62 1.92
C GLY A 63 9.57 7.34 2.16
N TYR A 64 9.38 7.90 3.37
CA TYR A 64 8.15 8.63 3.67
C TYR A 64 8.38 9.76 4.66
N VAL A 65 7.46 10.72 4.62
CA VAL A 65 7.21 11.70 5.67
C VAL A 65 5.78 11.53 6.15
N GLY A 66 5.51 11.83 7.42
CA GLY A 66 4.18 11.60 7.95
C GLY A 66 3.86 12.37 9.22
N VAL A 67 2.57 12.40 9.51
CA VAL A 67 1.99 12.97 10.72
C VAL A 67 1.20 11.90 11.43
N LEU A 68 1.48 11.72 12.71
CA LEU A 68 0.75 10.84 13.61
C LEU A 68 -0.04 11.70 14.60
N LEU A 69 -1.35 11.53 14.59
CA LEU A 69 -2.30 12.20 15.47
C LEU A 69 -2.84 11.19 16.50
N THR A 70 -2.67 11.44 17.77
CA THR A 70 -3.23 10.61 18.83
C THR A 70 -3.98 11.49 19.83
N ASN A 71 -5.25 11.17 20.06
CA ASN A 71 -6.11 11.89 21.02
C ASN A 71 -6.76 10.95 22.04
N GLN A 72 -6.58 9.66 21.89
CA GLN A 72 -7.17 8.63 22.75
C GLN A 72 -6.10 7.66 23.24
N LYS A 73 -6.46 6.84 24.21
CA LYS A 73 -5.51 5.91 24.85
C LYS A 73 -5.03 4.81 23.88
N TYR A 74 -5.85 4.42 22.89
CA TYR A 74 -5.64 3.26 22.04
C TYR A 74 -5.81 3.54 20.55
N THR A 75 -6.19 4.75 20.18
CA THR A 75 -6.51 5.09 18.79
C THR A 75 -5.89 6.40 18.36
N GLY A 76 -5.58 6.47 17.09
CA GLY A 76 -5.02 7.65 16.43
C GLY A 76 -5.27 7.59 14.94
N MET A 77 -4.63 8.47 14.23
CA MET A 77 -4.65 8.55 12.77
C MET A 77 -3.24 8.85 12.27
N THR A 78 -2.83 8.15 11.23
CA THR A 78 -1.55 8.40 10.55
C THR A 78 -1.82 8.87 9.12
N MET A 79 -1.19 9.96 8.75
CA MET A 79 -1.13 10.41 7.36
C MET A 79 0.32 10.33 6.88
N ARG A 80 0.55 9.68 5.74
CA ARG A 80 1.89 9.53 5.15
C ARG A 80 1.89 9.94 3.69
N LEU A 81 2.93 10.66 3.30
CA LEU A 81 3.32 10.87 1.92
C LEU A 81 4.59 10.05 1.70
N SER A 82 4.54 9.06 0.83
CA SER A 82 5.64 8.14 0.58
C SER A 82 6.07 8.11 -0.88
N TYR A 83 7.36 7.90 -1.09
CA TYR A 83 7.94 7.46 -2.36
C TYR A 83 8.18 5.96 -2.25
N GLU A 84 7.73 5.20 -3.25
CA GLU A 84 7.86 3.74 -3.28
C GLU A 84 8.25 3.27 -4.68
N GLN A 85 9.28 2.45 -4.77
CA GLN A 85 9.63 1.74 -5.99
C GLN A 85 8.85 0.44 -6.01
N ARG A 86 8.06 0.24 -7.07
CA ARG A 86 7.22 -0.93 -7.30
C ARG A 86 7.44 -1.46 -8.70
N GLY A 87 6.93 -2.66 -8.97
CA GLY A 87 7.01 -3.27 -10.28
C GLY A 87 6.79 -4.77 -10.23
N TRP A 88 7.21 -5.44 -11.27
CA TRP A 88 7.20 -6.90 -11.34
C TRP A 88 8.24 -7.41 -12.31
N ARG A 89 8.58 -8.71 -12.18
CA ARG A 89 9.48 -9.42 -13.08
C ARG A 89 8.85 -10.73 -13.50
N GLU A 90 9.03 -11.08 -14.76
CA GLU A 90 8.63 -12.35 -15.33
C GLU A 90 9.83 -13.02 -15.96
N GLU A 91 10.00 -14.33 -15.75
CA GLU A 91 11.08 -15.11 -16.34
C GLU A 91 10.49 -16.28 -17.14
N TYR A 92 10.97 -16.42 -18.37
CA TYR A 92 10.55 -17.46 -19.30
C TYR A 92 11.75 -18.28 -19.72
N THR A 93 11.60 -19.62 -19.66
CA THR A 93 12.65 -20.57 -20.05
C THR A 93 12.35 -21.26 -21.38
N LYS A 94 11.09 -21.32 -21.79
CA LYS A 94 10.62 -22.00 -23.01
C LYS A 94 9.55 -21.15 -23.73
N PRO A 95 9.45 -21.18 -25.07
CA PRO A 95 10.34 -21.84 -26.04
C PRO A 95 11.69 -21.15 -26.19
N ILE A 96 11.80 -19.87 -25.85
CA ILE A 96 13.02 -19.06 -25.85
C ILE A 96 13.17 -18.43 -24.47
N ALA A 97 14.36 -18.50 -23.87
CA ALA A 97 14.62 -17.89 -22.59
C ALA A 97 14.63 -16.35 -22.72
N TYR A 98 13.77 -15.66 -21.97
CA TYR A 98 13.79 -14.21 -21.84
C TYR A 98 13.25 -13.77 -20.49
N SER A 99 13.64 -12.59 -20.06
CA SER A 99 13.10 -11.95 -18.86
C SER A 99 12.44 -10.61 -19.22
N PHE A 100 11.39 -10.29 -18.52
CA PHE A 100 10.73 -9.00 -18.60
C PHE A 100 10.65 -8.39 -17.20
N SER A 101 10.99 -7.11 -17.08
CA SER A 101 10.75 -6.34 -15.85
C SER A 101 10.10 -5.00 -16.17
N ARG A 102 9.26 -4.54 -15.27
CA ARG A 102 8.70 -3.19 -15.31
C ARG A 102 8.89 -2.57 -13.95
N ASP A 103 9.58 -1.45 -13.92
CA ASP A 103 9.94 -0.70 -12.73
C ASP A 103 9.16 0.62 -12.72
N MET A 104 8.45 0.88 -11.64
CA MET A 104 7.60 2.05 -11.48
C MET A 104 7.90 2.75 -10.17
N ASP A 105 8.02 4.07 -10.22
CA ASP A 105 8.19 4.90 -9.02
C ASP A 105 6.86 5.60 -8.72
N PHE A 106 6.41 5.49 -7.47
CA PHE A 106 5.16 6.05 -6.98
C PHE A 106 5.39 7.14 -5.95
N ILE A 107 4.53 8.13 -5.98
CA ILE A 107 4.24 9.00 -4.84
C ILE A 107 2.87 8.62 -4.31
N ASP A 108 2.80 8.12 -3.08
CA ASP A 108 1.56 7.69 -2.42
C ASP A 108 1.18 8.62 -1.28
N LEU A 109 -0.10 8.96 -1.22
CA LEU A 109 -0.74 9.55 -0.06
C LEU A 109 -1.59 8.48 0.63
N THR A 110 -1.29 8.20 1.89
CA THR A 110 -1.99 7.19 2.68
C THR A 110 -2.56 7.82 3.95
N LEU A 111 -3.84 7.54 4.21
CA LEU A 111 -4.53 7.96 5.43
C LEU A 111 -4.98 6.70 6.18
N MET A 112 -4.43 6.45 7.38
CA MET A 112 -4.66 5.21 8.11
C MET A 112 -5.20 5.47 9.51
N ALA A 113 -6.20 4.69 9.92
CA ALA A 113 -6.53 4.52 11.32
C ALA A 113 -5.33 3.82 12.01
N HIS A 114 -4.93 4.35 13.15
CA HIS A 114 -3.84 3.82 13.97
C HIS A 114 -4.42 3.30 15.29
N LEU A 115 -4.44 1.98 15.43
CA LEU A 115 -4.86 1.29 16.66
C LEU A 115 -3.61 0.82 17.37
N TYR A 116 -3.45 1.11 18.67
CA TYR A 116 -2.25 0.72 19.40
C TYR A 116 -2.53 0.39 20.86
N TYR A 117 -1.69 -0.46 21.39
CA TYR A 117 -1.69 -0.79 22.81
C TYR A 117 -0.31 -0.44 23.42
N PRO A 118 -0.28 0.43 24.44
CA PRO A 118 0.98 0.83 25.09
C PRO A 118 1.41 -0.15 26.16
N PHE A 119 2.71 -0.50 26.14
CA PHE A 119 3.40 -1.31 27.15
C PHE A 119 4.57 -0.49 27.71
N GLY A 120 4.31 0.44 28.60
CA GLY A 120 5.33 1.39 29.06
C GLY A 120 5.80 2.30 27.91
N ASN A 121 7.09 2.25 27.58
CA ASN A 121 7.67 3.01 26.48
C ASN A 121 7.51 2.33 25.10
N PHE A 122 7.06 1.08 25.09
CA PHE A 122 6.82 0.34 23.87
C PHE A 122 5.34 0.37 23.49
N GLN A 123 5.04 0.38 22.20
CA GLN A 123 3.67 0.31 21.68
C GLN A 123 3.62 -0.69 20.55
N LEU A 124 2.62 -1.54 20.57
CA LEU A 124 2.28 -2.43 19.46
C LEU A 124 0.96 -1.96 18.86
N GLY A 125 0.93 -1.80 17.54
CA GLY A 125 -0.24 -1.27 16.86
C GLY A 125 -0.50 -1.92 15.52
N LEU A 126 -1.64 -1.55 14.97
CA LEU A 126 -2.09 -1.87 13.63
C LEU A 126 -2.52 -0.59 12.93
N GLU A 127 -2.07 -0.41 11.71
CA GLU A 127 -2.52 0.68 10.83
C GLU A 127 -3.31 0.09 9.66
N VAL A 128 -4.41 0.76 9.26
CA VAL A 128 -5.18 0.38 8.09
C VAL A 128 -5.92 1.58 7.52
N GLY A 129 -5.92 1.71 6.20
CA GLY A 129 -6.66 2.77 5.53
C GLY A 129 -6.43 2.83 4.03
N PRO A 130 -7.10 3.79 3.36
CA PRO A 130 -6.96 4.02 1.94
C PRO A 130 -5.59 4.60 1.59
N SER A 131 -5.11 4.24 0.40
CA SER A 131 -3.91 4.79 -0.22
C SER A 131 -4.22 5.17 -1.66
N VAL A 132 -3.73 6.32 -2.09
CA VAL A 132 -3.78 6.81 -3.47
C VAL A 132 -2.37 7.12 -3.93
N GLY A 133 -1.96 6.49 -5.01
CA GLY A 133 -0.64 6.64 -5.60
C GLY A 133 -0.67 7.31 -6.96
N TYR A 134 0.40 8.01 -7.31
CA TYR A 134 0.64 8.56 -8.63
C TYR A 134 1.99 8.08 -9.15
N ILE A 135 1.99 7.52 -10.37
CA ILE A 135 3.18 6.99 -11.04
C ILE A 135 3.96 8.18 -11.63
N ILE A 136 5.16 8.42 -11.12
CA ILE A 136 6.04 9.49 -11.59
C ILE A 136 7.07 8.98 -12.60
N ARG A 137 7.39 7.68 -12.58
CA ARG A 137 8.30 7.02 -13.49
C ARG A 137 7.78 5.64 -13.83
N ASP A 138 7.92 5.24 -15.08
CA ASP A 138 7.55 3.93 -15.61
C ASP A 138 8.58 3.52 -16.66
N VAL A 139 9.32 2.45 -16.36
CA VAL A 139 10.38 1.92 -17.22
C VAL A 139 10.19 0.43 -17.38
N SER A 140 10.07 -0.02 -18.61
CA SER A 140 10.05 -1.45 -18.94
C SER A 140 11.40 -1.89 -19.48
N SER A 141 11.72 -3.17 -19.32
CA SER A 141 12.92 -3.76 -19.93
C SER A 141 12.92 -3.54 -21.45
N PRO A 142 14.11 -3.45 -22.07
CA PRO A 142 14.22 -3.18 -23.50
C PRO A 142 13.41 -4.19 -24.31
N THR A 143 12.87 -3.73 -25.43
CA THR A 143 12.12 -4.56 -26.38
C THR A 143 12.96 -5.77 -26.77
N PRO A 144 12.42 -6.99 -26.69
CA PRO A 144 13.17 -8.19 -27.04
C PRO A 144 13.72 -8.12 -28.47
N SER A 145 14.79 -8.86 -28.73
CA SER A 145 15.33 -9.04 -30.08
C SER A 145 14.26 -9.55 -31.05
N GLU A 146 14.46 -9.41 -32.34
CA GLU A 146 13.50 -9.90 -33.35
C GLU A 146 13.15 -11.37 -33.16
N GLU A 147 14.11 -12.19 -32.71
CA GLU A 147 13.92 -13.62 -32.42
C GLU A 147 12.95 -13.87 -31.27
N THR A 148 12.92 -12.98 -30.28
CA THR A 148 12.03 -13.10 -29.11
C THR A 148 10.66 -12.43 -29.30
N ARG A 149 10.50 -11.60 -30.34
CA ARG A 149 9.21 -10.90 -30.62
C ARG A 149 8.01 -11.83 -30.73
N ALA A 150 8.20 -13.04 -31.30
CA ALA A 150 7.13 -14.02 -31.46
C ALA A 150 6.63 -14.60 -30.12
N VAL A 151 7.44 -14.56 -29.07
CA VAL A 151 7.13 -15.12 -27.73
C VAL A 151 6.78 -14.05 -26.70
N VAL A 152 6.97 -12.76 -27.05
CA VAL A 152 6.61 -11.64 -26.18
C VAL A 152 5.11 -11.61 -25.93
N LYS A 153 4.72 -11.58 -24.67
CA LYS A 153 3.31 -11.46 -24.31
C LYS A 153 2.80 -10.05 -24.62
N ARG A 154 1.57 -9.96 -25.14
CA ARG A 154 0.94 -8.67 -25.45
C ARG A 154 0.96 -7.70 -24.28
N ARG A 155 0.78 -8.19 -23.05
CA ARG A 155 0.78 -7.36 -21.83
C ARG A 155 2.09 -6.62 -21.58
N HIS A 156 3.23 -7.09 -22.12
CA HIS A 156 4.52 -6.42 -21.96
C HIS A 156 4.62 -5.09 -22.73
N VAL A 157 3.80 -4.93 -23.76
CA VAL A 157 3.77 -3.72 -24.60
C VAL A 157 2.58 -2.80 -24.28
N TYR A 158 1.71 -3.18 -23.34
CA TYR A 158 0.57 -2.34 -23.00
C TYR A 158 0.99 -1.09 -22.24
N PRO A 159 0.50 0.08 -22.66
CA PRO A 159 0.65 1.29 -21.88
C PRO A 159 -0.16 1.17 -20.57
N LEU A 160 0.27 1.88 -19.56
CA LEU A 160 -0.51 2.04 -18.34
C LEU A 160 -1.82 2.76 -18.67
N PHE A 161 -2.93 2.28 -18.13
CA PHE A 161 -4.25 2.89 -18.31
C PHE A 161 -4.35 4.23 -17.60
N SER A 162 -3.82 4.28 -16.38
CA SER A 162 -3.84 5.47 -15.54
C SER A 162 -2.51 5.59 -14.79
N LYS A 163 -2.07 6.82 -14.57
CA LYS A 163 -0.98 7.10 -13.64
C LYS A 163 -1.42 7.08 -12.18
N PHE A 164 -2.73 7.02 -11.93
CA PHE A 164 -3.28 6.90 -10.58
C PHE A 164 -3.57 5.45 -10.24
N SER A 165 -3.10 5.04 -9.07
CA SER A 165 -3.41 3.77 -8.43
C SER A 165 -4.06 4.05 -7.07
N TRP A 166 -5.05 3.26 -6.70
CA TRP A 166 -5.67 3.38 -5.39
C TRP A 166 -5.99 2.01 -4.81
N GLY A 167 -5.96 1.93 -3.48
CA GLY A 167 -6.16 0.67 -2.80
C GLY A 167 -6.24 0.83 -1.29
N LEU A 168 -6.06 -0.29 -0.61
CA LEU A 168 -5.99 -0.37 0.84
C LEU A 168 -4.57 -0.71 1.27
N LYS A 169 -4.08 -0.01 2.29
CA LYS A 169 -2.78 -0.25 2.90
C LYS A 169 -2.95 -0.48 4.39
N GLY A 170 -2.27 -1.46 4.95
CA GLY A 170 -2.34 -1.71 6.39
C GLY A 170 -1.38 -2.77 6.86
N GLY A 171 -1.15 -2.82 8.17
CA GLY A 171 -0.28 -3.79 8.79
C GLY A 171 0.23 -3.40 10.16
N PRO A 172 1.09 -4.22 10.78
CA PRO A 172 1.59 -4.01 12.12
C PRO A 172 2.57 -2.84 12.20
N VAL A 173 2.54 -2.17 13.33
CA VAL A 173 3.46 -1.10 13.71
C VAL A 173 3.94 -1.32 15.13
N MET A 174 5.25 -1.27 15.32
CA MET A 174 5.89 -1.27 16.62
C MET A 174 6.52 0.09 16.85
N SER A 175 6.34 0.67 18.03
CA SER A 175 6.90 1.97 18.36
C SER A 175 7.60 1.93 19.71
N LEU A 176 8.71 2.65 19.80
CA LEU A 176 9.48 2.83 21.03
C LEU A 176 9.64 4.33 21.31
N ASP A 177 9.08 4.78 22.42
CA ASP A 177 9.31 6.13 22.93
C ASP A 177 10.67 6.18 23.65
N ILE A 178 11.67 6.82 23.01
CA ILE A 178 13.03 6.96 23.57
C ILE A 178 13.04 8.06 24.63
N ALA A 179 12.24 9.10 24.43
CA ALA A 179 12.00 10.20 25.34
C ALA A 179 10.57 10.72 25.15
N GLN A 180 10.12 11.63 26.01
CA GLN A 180 8.76 12.18 25.93
C GLN A 180 8.40 12.77 24.56
N SER A 181 9.41 13.23 23.81
CA SER A 181 9.23 13.87 22.50
C SER A 181 9.66 13.03 21.30
N HIS A 182 10.36 11.91 21.50
CA HIS A 182 11.04 11.16 20.45
C HIS A 182 10.55 9.72 20.39
N ARG A 183 10.20 9.26 19.17
CA ARG A 183 9.68 7.93 18.91
C ARG A 183 10.37 7.30 17.70
N ILE A 184 10.84 6.07 17.85
CA ILE A 184 11.23 5.22 16.73
C ILE A 184 10.06 4.28 16.42
N THR A 185 9.80 4.05 15.13
CA THR A 185 8.75 3.14 14.66
C THR A 185 9.30 2.15 13.68
N LEU A 186 8.96 0.87 13.83
CA LEU A 186 9.12 -0.16 12.83
C LEU A 186 7.74 -0.50 12.29
N SER A 187 7.54 -0.41 10.98
CA SER A 187 6.26 -0.66 10.35
C SER A 187 6.38 -1.67 9.22
N GLY A 188 5.42 -2.59 9.14
CA GLY A 188 5.24 -3.50 8.02
C GLY A 188 3.85 -3.30 7.45
N HIS A 189 3.71 -2.91 6.17
CA HIS A 189 2.41 -2.70 5.56
C HIS A 189 2.27 -3.57 4.32
N PHE A 190 1.09 -4.13 4.17
CA PHE A 190 0.61 -4.76 2.96
C PHE A 190 -0.26 -3.76 2.19
N TYR A 191 -0.06 -3.66 0.88
CA TYR A 191 -0.86 -2.88 -0.05
C TYR A 191 -1.65 -3.81 -0.97
N TYR A 192 -2.94 -3.54 -1.10
CA TYR A 192 -3.86 -4.22 -2.01
C TYR A 192 -4.48 -3.21 -2.97
N GLY A 193 -4.02 -3.22 -4.22
CA GLY A 193 -4.54 -2.34 -5.28
C GLY A 193 -5.95 -2.74 -5.68
N LEU A 194 -6.85 -1.77 -5.65
CA LEU A 194 -8.25 -1.91 -6.09
C LEU A 194 -8.44 -1.37 -7.52
N SER A 195 -7.49 -0.58 -8.02
CA SER A 195 -7.43 -0.12 -9.40
C SER A 195 -6.67 -1.12 -10.27
N ASP A 196 -7.10 -1.28 -11.51
CA ASP A 196 -6.34 -1.97 -12.54
C ASP A 196 -5.32 -1.03 -13.18
N ILE A 197 -4.10 -1.51 -13.39
CA ILE A 197 -3.02 -0.74 -14.02
C ILE A 197 -3.12 -0.73 -15.56
N PHE A 198 -3.87 -1.68 -16.14
CA PHE A 198 -4.11 -1.77 -17.58
C PHE A 198 -5.56 -1.44 -17.92
N ALA A 199 -5.79 -0.98 -19.17
CA ALA A 199 -7.13 -0.64 -19.62
C ALA A 199 -8.06 -1.87 -19.65
N THR A 200 -9.30 -1.67 -19.23
CA THR A 200 -10.33 -2.72 -19.23
C THR A 200 -10.70 -3.21 -20.65
N THR A 201 -10.35 -2.46 -21.70
CA THR A 201 -10.51 -2.86 -23.10
C THR A 201 -9.61 -4.01 -23.51
N VAL A 202 -8.61 -4.35 -22.70
CA VAL A 202 -7.67 -5.45 -22.93
C VAL A 202 -8.08 -6.72 -22.16
N ARG A 203 -9.36 -6.81 -21.77
CA ARG A 203 -9.93 -7.93 -21.00
C ARG A 203 -9.78 -9.31 -21.64
N ASP A 204 -9.51 -9.37 -22.94
CA ASP A 204 -9.30 -10.64 -23.64
C ASP A 204 -8.05 -11.38 -23.14
N ASP A 205 -7.09 -10.68 -22.53
CA ASP A 205 -5.86 -11.27 -22.01
C ASP A 205 -5.90 -11.50 -20.48
N TYR A 206 -6.66 -10.67 -19.72
CA TYR A 206 -6.85 -10.83 -18.26
C TYR A 206 -8.11 -10.10 -17.76
N GLY A 207 -8.71 -10.67 -16.72
CA GLY A 207 -9.90 -10.11 -16.05
C GLY A 207 -9.56 -9.08 -14.98
N ARG A 208 -8.31 -9.05 -14.49
CA ARG A 208 -7.82 -8.16 -13.45
C ARG A 208 -6.31 -7.98 -13.55
N ALA A 209 -5.83 -6.78 -13.24
CA ALA A 209 -4.42 -6.43 -13.13
C ALA A 209 -4.20 -5.46 -11.95
N GLY A 210 -4.42 -5.95 -10.73
CA GLY A 210 -4.23 -5.18 -9.50
C GLY A 210 -2.80 -5.28 -8.98
N GLU A 211 -2.37 -4.30 -8.20
CA GLU A 211 -1.08 -4.32 -7.54
C GLU A 211 -1.16 -4.98 -6.15
N LEU A 212 -0.16 -5.77 -5.83
CA LEU A 212 0.11 -6.25 -4.48
C LEU A 212 1.46 -5.71 -4.03
N GLY A 213 1.53 -5.22 -2.80
CA GLY A 213 2.78 -4.70 -2.26
C GLY A 213 2.96 -5.00 -0.78
N VAL A 214 4.21 -5.09 -0.37
CA VAL A 214 4.63 -5.17 1.03
C VAL A 214 5.72 -4.14 1.25
N THR A 215 5.62 -3.37 2.32
CA THR A 215 6.68 -2.44 2.71
C THR A 215 7.12 -2.71 4.15
N VAL A 216 8.42 -2.64 4.40
CA VAL A 216 8.97 -2.67 5.76
C VAL A 216 9.83 -1.44 5.92
N GLY A 217 9.54 -0.64 6.93
CA GLY A 217 10.22 0.64 7.14
C GLY A 217 10.51 0.96 8.60
N LEU A 218 11.63 1.64 8.79
CA LEU A 218 12.03 2.24 10.04
C LEU A 218 11.80 3.74 9.98
N GLY A 219 11.17 4.32 10.98
CA GLY A 219 10.85 5.74 11.05
C GLY A 219 11.20 6.37 12.37
N TYR A 220 11.30 7.68 12.32
CA TYR A 220 11.52 8.51 13.49
C TYR A 220 10.50 9.63 13.51
N TYR A 221 9.87 9.84 14.67
CA TYR A 221 8.88 10.86 14.90
C TYR A 221 9.23 11.70 16.11
N PHE A 222 8.99 12.99 16.01
CA PHE A 222 9.10 13.91 17.14
C PHE A 222 7.75 14.57 17.44
N LYS A 223 7.51 14.81 18.73
CA LYS A 223 6.29 15.44 19.20
C LYS A 223 6.37 16.94 18.99
N VAL A 224 5.33 17.51 18.36
CA VAL A 224 5.20 18.94 18.12
C VAL A 224 4.22 19.56 19.13
N ARG A 225 3.20 18.77 19.51
CA ARG A 225 2.16 19.20 20.46
C ARG A 225 1.65 18.05 21.32
#